data_4ff7a12917aad239359242467734a4cd
#
_entry.id   4ff7a12917aad239359242467734a4cd
#
_cell.length_a   1.000
_cell.length_b   1.000
_cell.length_c   1.000
_cell.angle_alpha   90.00
_cell.angle_beta   90.00
_cell.angle_gamma   90.00
#
_symmetry.space_group_name_H-M   'P 1'
#
loop_
_entity.id
_entity.type
_entity.pdbx_description
1 polymer ?
#
loop_
_entity_poly.entity_id
_entity_poly.type
_entity_poly.pdbx_seq_one_letter_code
_entity_poly.pdbx_strand_id
1 'polypeptide(L)' 'MEELICSVEFLRGANELVARVSSEAGGVREYRAPSAGAVIDQVVNDLQEEFEAAPSS' A
#
# COMPACT_ATOMS: atom_id res chain seq x y z
N MET A 1 1.28 22.59 6.98
CA MET A 1 2.43 22.01 6.27
C MET A 1 2.18 20.54 6.01
N GLU A 2 2.46 20.10 4.81
CA GLU A 2 2.21 18.73 4.42
C GLU A 2 3.47 17.90 4.57
N GLU A 3 3.32 16.66 4.96
CA GLU A 3 4.45 15.76 4.99
C GLU A 3 4.05 14.41 4.43
N LEU A 4 5.01 13.74 3.83
CA LEU A 4 4.80 12.45 3.22
C LEU A 4 4.75 11.37 4.29
N ILE A 5 3.61 10.68 4.41
CA ILE A 5 3.47 9.63 5.39
C ILE A 5 3.65 8.25 4.77
N CYS A 6 3.49 8.13 3.48
CA CYS A 6 3.77 6.88 2.78
C CYS A 6 3.91 7.14 1.29
N SER A 7 4.48 6.17 0.58
CA SER A 7 4.54 6.22 -0.87
C SER A 7 4.12 4.87 -1.42
N VAL A 8 3.54 4.88 -2.61
CA VAL A 8 3.09 3.67 -3.26
C VAL A 8 3.59 3.70 -4.69
N GLU A 9 4.25 2.63 -5.13
CA GLU A 9 4.69 2.46 -6.50
C GLU A 9 3.96 1.29 -7.11
N PHE A 10 3.50 1.46 -8.34
CA PHE A 10 2.86 0.37 -9.06
C PHE A 10 3.79 -0.09 -10.17
N LEU A 11 4.03 -1.40 -10.23
CA LEU A 11 4.92 -2.00 -11.21
C LEU A 11 4.15 -3.07 -11.97
N ARG A 12 4.44 -3.19 -13.24
CA ARG A 12 3.79 -4.18 -14.08
C ARG A 12 4.70 -5.36 -14.30
N GLY A 13 4.28 -6.54 -13.89
CA GLY A 13 5.00 -7.76 -14.18
C GLY A 13 4.45 -8.43 -15.42
N ALA A 14 4.88 -9.65 -15.67
CA ALA A 14 4.49 -10.38 -16.87
C ALA A 14 2.98 -10.68 -16.87
N ASN A 15 2.47 -11.19 -15.77
CA ASN A 15 1.06 -11.55 -15.65
C ASN A 15 0.46 -11.04 -14.36
N GLU A 16 1.04 -10.01 -13.79
CA GLU A 16 0.56 -9.53 -12.51
C GLU A 16 0.94 -8.07 -12.34
N LEU A 17 0.31 -7.45 -11.39
CA LEU A 17 0.67 -6.11 -10.97
C LEU A 17 1.20 -6.18 -9.56
N VAL A 18 2.18 -5.33 -9.29
CA VAL A 18 2.83 -5.30 -7.99
C VAL A 18 2.70 -3.88 -7.45
N ALA A 19 2.33 -3.76 -6.20
CA ALA A 19 2.32 -2.48 -5.51
C ALA A 19 3.35 -2.53 -4.40
N ARG A 20 4.26 -1.57 -4.41
CA ARG A 20 5.26 -1.45 -3.35
C ARG A 20 4.89 -0.27 -2.47
N VAL A 21 4.59 -0.56 -1.22
CA VAL A 21 4.18 0.45 -0.25
C VAL A 21 5.31 0.68 0.72
N SER A 22 5.65 1.95 0.93
CA SER A 22 6.72 2.32 1.84
C SER A 22 6.17 3.35 2.80
N SER A 23 6.26 3.08 4.10
CA SER A 23 5.82 4.02 5.11
C SER A 23 6.74 3.95 6.30
N GLU A 24 6.76 5.01 7.09
CA GLU A 24 7.61 5.03 8.27
C GLU A 24 7.17 4.00 9.30
N ALA A 25 5.88 3.83 9.46
CA ALA A 25 5.36 2.93 10.47
C ALA A 25 5.49 1.47 10.06
N GLY A 26 5.28 1.17 8.79
CA GLY A 26 5.21 -0.21 8.34
C GLY A 26 6.39 -0.71 7.53
N GLY A 27 7.34 0.17 7.22
CA GLY A 27 8.45 -0.24 6.37
C GLY A 27 8.02 -0.43 4.93
N VAL A 28 8.74 -1.28 4.22
CA VAL A 28 8.47 -1.53 2.81
C VAL A 28 7.73 -2.85 2.67
N ARG A 29 6.63 -2.83 1.93
CA ARG A 29 5.80 -4.03 1.72
C ARG A 29 5.45 -4.12 0.24
N GLU A 30 5.28 -5.34 -0.25
CA GLU A 30 4.89 -5.57 -1.63
C GLU A 30 3.62 -6.40 -1.68
N TYR A 31 2.73 -6.04 -2.56
CA TYR A 31 1.49 -6.76 -2.80
C TYR A 31 1.43 -7.13 -4.27
N ARG A 32 0.97 -8.33 -4.57
CA ARG A 32 0.90 -8.83 -5.94
C ARG A 32 -0.48 -9.37 -6.20
N ALA A 33 -1.00 -9.09 -7.38
CA ALA A 33 -2.30 -9.58 -7.77
C ALA A 33 -2.40 -9.62 -9.28
N PRO A 34 -3.28 -10.45 -9.83
CA PRO A 34 -3.41 -10.57 -11.28
C PRO A 34 -4.07 -9.37 -11.94
N SER A 35 -4.68 -8.49 -11.19
CA SER A 35 -5.34 -7.33 -11.77
C SER A 35 -5.10 -6.09 -10.92
N ALA A 36 -5.28 -4.94 -11.54
CA ALA A 36 -5.11 -3.67 -10.84
C ALA A 36 -6.11 -3.52 -9.70
N GLY A 37 -7.36 -3.91 -9.94
CA GLY A 37 -8.36 -3.79 -8.90
C GLY A 37 -8.01 -4.60 -7.67
N ALA A 38 -7.52 -5.82 -7.88
CA ALA A 38 -7.17 -6.68 -6.75
C ALA A 38 -5.99 -6.13 -5.97
N VAL A 39 -4.96 -5.63 -6.66
CA VAL A 39 -3.80 -5.11 -5.95
C VAL A 39 -4.13 -3.81 -5.22
N ILE A 40 -4.98 -2.99 -5.82
CA ILE A 40 -5.42 -1.75 -5.18
C ILE A 40 -6.22 -2.06 -3.93
N ASP A 41 -7.09 -3.06 -3.98
CA ASP A 41 -7.86 -3.47 -2.81
C ASP A 41 -6.93 -3.89 -1.67
N GLN A 42 -5.89 -4.64 -1.98
CA GLN A 42 -4.95 -5.06 -0.95
C GLN A 42 -4.25 -3.86 -0.32
N VAL A 43 -3.81 -2.92 -1.15
CA VAL A 43 -3.12 -1.74 -0.65
C VAL A 43 -4.07 -0.90 0.21
N VAL A 44 -5.29 -0.69 -0.27
CA VAL A 44 -6.25 0.12 0.47
C VAL A 44 -6.56 -0.50 1.82
N ASN A 45 -6.81 -1.81 1.84
CA ASN A 45 -7.10 -2.48 3.09
C ASN A 45 -5.94 -2.37 4.08
N ASP A 46 -4.72 -2.53 3.58
CA ASP A 46 -3.55 -2.44 4.43
C ASP A 46 -3.39 -1.03 4.99
N LEU A 47 -3.52 -0.03 4.14
CA LEU A 47 -3.36 1.34 4.58
C LEU A 47 -4.47 1.77 5.51
N GLN A 48 -5.69 1.30 5.27
CA GLN A 48 -6.79 1.60 6.17
C GLN A 48 -6.51 1.05 7.57
N GLU A 49 -6.05 -0.19 7.64
CA GLU A 49 -5.72 -0.77 8.94
C GLU A 49 -4.61 0.00 9.62
N GLU A 50 -3.60 0.38 8.86
CA GLU A 50 -2.46 1.07 9.43
C GLU A 50 -2.86 2.43 10.00
N PHE A 51 -3.63 3.20 9.23
CA PHE A 51 -3.95 4.56 9.64
C PHE A 51 -5.14 4.64 10.57
N GLU A 52 -6.11 3.74 10.42
CA GLU A 52 -7.29 3.77 11.29
C GLU A 52 -7.05 3.07 12.60
N ALA A 53 -6.20 2.07 12.61
CA ALA A 53 -5.84 1.41 13.84
C ALA A 53 -4.88 2.24 14.66
N ALA A 54 -4.31 3.27 14.08
CA ALA A 54 -3.49 4.16 14.85
C ALA A 54 -4.34 4.70 16.00
N PRO A 55 -3.79 4.76 17.17
CA PRO A 55 -4.58 5.16 18.34
C PRO A 55 -4.98 6.61 18.20
N SER A 56 -6.11 6.75 17.71
CA SER A 56 -6.68 8.07 17.55
C SER A 56 -7.42 8.45 18.77
N SER A 57 -7.43 7.77 19.72
CA SER A 57 -8.23 8.13 20.84
C SER A 57 -7.90 8.79 21.88
#